data_df0c3011cc2094ab1fa976c6da118028
#
_entry.id   df0c3011cc2094ab1fa976c6da118028
#
_cell.length_a   1.000
_cell.length_b   1.000
_cell.length_c   1.000
_cell.angle_alpha   90.00
_cell.angle_beta   90.00
_cell.angle_gamma   90.00
#
_symmetry.space_group_name_H-M   'P 1'
#
loop_
_entity.id
_entity.type
_entity.pdbx_description
1 polymer ?
#
loop_
_entity_poly.entity_id
_entity_poly.type
_entity_poly.pdbx_seq_one_letter_code
_entity_poly.pdbx_strand_id
1 'polypeptide(L)'
;VSDVIEPMIHEDQLPGHESELEPKPDWQPRYAGSDRLKGKVALITGADSGIGRAVAALFAREGADIAILYLCEHDDAAKTKAIVEEEGRKAIVIAGDIGDKDFCARAVKQTVGELGRLDILVNNAGEQHSDEGIRDITDDQLKRTFQTNVFGMFYMTQAAEPHLENGGAVINCTSVTMYKGSPELLDYSATKGAMTAFTRSYAKNAIEKGIRVNGVAPGPIWTPLNPFGGQKPEDVPDFGKDTPMGRPGQPNEVAPAFLFLACEDSSYMIGQILHPNGGDFTSS
;
A
#
# COMPACT_ATOMS: atom_id res chain seq x y z
N VAL A 1 1.08 4.73 26.97
CA VAL A 1 2.04 5.83 26.84
C VAL A 1 1.80 6.39 25.46
N SER A 2 1.24 7.60 25.36
CA SER A 2 1.09 8.29 24.08
C SER A 2 2.47 8.79 23.69
N ASP A 3 3.11 8.16 22.73
CA ASP A 3 4.31 8.69 22.12
C ASP A 3 3.96 10.05 21.49
N VAL A 4 4.65 11.09 21.94
CA VAL A 4 4.48 12.44 21.38
C VAL A 4 5.15 12.40 19.99
N ILE A 5 4.34 12.57 18.95
CA ILE A 5 4.86 12.76 17.60
C ILE A 5 5.45 14.15 17.55
N GLU A 6 6.75 14.26 17.26
CA GLU A 6 7.40 15.57 17.10
C GLU A 6 7.22 16.06 15.66
N PRO A 7 7.03 17.39 15.46
CA PRO A 7 6.90 17.95 14.12
C PRO A 7 8.19 17.73 13.33
N MET A 8 8.05 17.19 12.14
CA MET A 8 9.18 17.00 11.23
C MET A 8 9.40 18.25 10.35
N ILE A 9 10.64 18.43 9.91
CA ILE A 9 10.97 19.43 8.92
C ILE A 9 10.45 18.94 7.57
N HIS A 10 9.69 19.79 6.85
CA HIS A 10 9.20 19.47 5.51
C HIS A 10 10.36 19.25 4.53
N GLU A 11 10.39 18.09 3.91
CA GLU A 11 11.00 17.94 2.61
C GLU A 11 9.88 17.95 1.56
N ASP A 12 9.99 18.84 0.57
CA ASP A 12 8.99 19.01 -0.50
C ASP A 12 9.04 17.89 -1.55
N GLN A 13 9.63 16.73 -1.22
CA GLN A 13 9.83 15.64 -2.18
C GLN A 13 9.23 14.31 -1.65
N LEU A 14 8.24 13.83 -2.38
CA LEU A 14 7.80 12.43 -2.29
C LEU A 14 8.66 11.56 -3.23
N PRO A 15 8.94 10.32 -2.82
CA PRO A 15 8.62 9.72 -1.52
C PRO A 15 9.62 10.18 -0.42
N GLY A 16 9.14 10.25 0.84
CA GLY A 16 9.98 10.62 1.98
C GLY A 16 10.66 9.40 2.62
N HIS A 17 11.76 9.64 3.33
CA HIS A 17 12.52 8.59 4.01
C HIS A 17 11.89 8.18 5.34
N GLU A 18 11.62 6.88 5.54
CA GLU A 18 11.08 6.38 6.81
C GLU A 18 12.06 6.61 7.97
N SER A 19 13.36 6.66 7.70
CA SER A 19 14.38 6.93 8.70
C SER A 19 14.29 8.31 9.35
N GLU A 20 13.57 9.26 8.76
CA GLU A 20 13.39 10.62 9.27
C GLU A 20 12.16 10.75 10.19
N LEU A 21 11.26 9.78 10.19
CA LEU A 21 10.09 9.78 11.07
C LEU A 21 10.46 9.54 12.54
N GLU A 22 9.89 10.34 13.45
CA GLU A 22 9.90 10.11 14.88
C GLU A 22 8.48 10.32 15.48
N PRO A 23 7.97 9.34 16.25
CA PRO A 23 8.55 8.02 16.51
C PRO A 23 8.63 7.17 15.24
N LYS A 24 9.52 6.18 15.22
CA LYS A 24 9.63 5.26 14.07
C LYS A 24 8.33 4.51 13.87
N PRO A 25 7.86 4.33 12.63
CA PRO A 25 6.69 3.49 12.34
C PRO A 25 6.90 2.04 12.81
N ASP A 26 5.88 1.48 13.45
CA ASP A 26 5.88 0.07 13.86
C ASP A 26 5.36 -0.82 12.72
N TRP A 27 6.29 -1.47 12.03
CA TRP A 27 6.00 -2.38 10.91
C TRP A 27 6.14 -3.85 11.29
N GLN A 28 6.64 -4.17 12.48
CA GLN A 28 7.00 -5.54 12.87
C GLN A 28 5.77 -6.44 13.03
N PRO A 29 5.78 -7.64 12.44
CA PRO A 29 4.73 -8.62 12.70
C PRO A 29 4.67 -9.01 14.18
N ARG A 30 3.47 -9.02 14.75
CA ARG A 30 3.26 -9.23 16.20
C ARG A 30 3.31 -10.69 16.65
N TYR A 31 3.07 -11.63 15.74
CA TYR A 31 2.93 -13.04 16.06
C TYR A 31 3.82 -13.91 15.19
N ALA A 32 4.07 -15.13 15.65
CA ALA A 32 4.72 -16.16 14.84
C ALA A 32 3.87 -16.48 13.60
N GLY A 33 4.53 -16.81 12.49
CA GLY A 33 3.84 -17.25 11.26
C GLY A 33 3.18 -18.61 11.41
N SER A 34 2.20 -18.86 10.55
CA SER A 34 1.46 -20.12 10.47
C SER A 34 1.47 -20.71 9.04
N ASP A 35 2.41 -20.29 8.21
CA ASP A 35 2.60 -20.79 6.84
C ASP A 35 1.41 -20.51 5.88
N ARG A 36 0.59 -19.48 6.14
CA ARG A 36 -0.61 -19.16 5.32
C ARG A 36 -0.29 -18.80 3.88
N LEU A 37 0.92 -18.31 3.62
CA LEU A 37 1.40 -17.95 2.28
C LEU A 37 2.58 -18.81 1.83
N LYS A 38 2.76 -20.00 2.42
CA LYS A 38 3.87 -20.88 2.11
C LYS A 38 3.98 -21.20 0.63
N GLY A 39 5.15 -20.91 0.06
CA GLY A 39 5.46 -21.16 -1.35
C GLY A 39 4.77 -20.23 -2.33
N LYS A 40 4.12 -19.16 -1.85
CA LYS A 40 3.57 -18.08 -2.67
C LYS A 40 4.61 -17.02 -2.98
N VAL A 41 4.38 -16.26 -4.03
CA VAL A 41 5.16 -15.08 -4.41
C VAL A 41 4.23 -13.87 -4.44
N ALA A 42 4.59 -12.83 -3.71
CA ALA A 42 3.89 -11.56 -3.71
C ALA A 42 4.73 -10.45 -4.35
N LEU A 43 4.08 -9.64 -5.21
CA LEU A 43 4.62 -8.40 -5.72
C LEU A 43 3.89 -7.25 -5.02
N ILE A 44 4.65 -6.36 -4.37
CA ILE A 44 4.10 -5.28 -3.55
C ILE A 44 4.69 -3.96 -4.04
N THR A 45 3.84 -3.03 -4.48
CA THR A 45 4.26 -1.69 -4.89
C THR A 45 4.36 -0.75 -3.67
N GLY A 46 5.38 0.12 -3.63
CA GLY A 46 5.67 0.95 -2.47
C GLY A 46 6.00 0.11 -1.23
N ALA A 47 6.81 -0.94 -1.41
CA ALA A 47 7.14 -1.88 -0.35
C ALA A 47 8.44 -1.52 0.40
N ASP A 48 9.05 -0.41 0.06
CA ASP A 48 10.24 0.15 0.71
C ASP A 48 9.97 0.62 2.14
N SER A 49 8.75 1.12 2.41
CA SER A 49 8.43 1.78 3.68
C SER A 49 6.96 1.56 4.10
N GLY A 50 6.60 2.06 5.27
CA GLY A 50 5.23 2.19 5.76
C GLY A 50 4.42 0.89 5.70
N ILE A 51 3.18 1.00 5.16
CA ILE A 51 2.27 -0.14 5.04
C ILE A 51 2.86 -1.23 4.14
N GLY A 52 3.51 -0.84 3.01
CA GLY A 52 4.10 -1.79 2.10
C GLY A 52 5.20 -2.65 2.74
N ARG A 53 6.09 -2.05 3.53
CA ARG A 53 7.10 -2.77 4.32
C ARG A 53 6.45 -3.72 5.34
N ALA A 54 5.45 -3.26 6.08
CA ALA A 54 4.75 -4.08 7.06
C ALA A 54 4.06 -5.30 6.42
N VAL A 55 3.46 -5.11 5.22
CA VAL A 55 2.87 -6.20 4.43
C VAL A 55 3.95 -7.16 3.96
N ALA A 56 5.08 -6.66 3.44
CA ALA A 56 6.20 -7.51 3.00
C ALA A 56 6.76 -8.36 4.16
N ALA A 57 7.00 -7.75 5.32
CA ALA A 57 7.48 -8.44 6.52
C ALA A 57 6.50 -9.53 6.99
N LEU A 58 5.20 -9.20 7.05
CA LEU A 58 4.18 -10.16 7.48
C LEU A 58 3.99 -11.31 6.47
N PHE A 59 4.01 -11.01 5.17
CA PHE A 59 3.89 -12.04 4.12
C PHE A 59 5.11 -12.97 4.12
N ALA A 60 6.30 -12.42 4.33
CA ALA A 60 7.52 -13.23 4.47
C ALA A 60 7.43 -14.16 5.69
N ARG A 61 6.99 -13.67 6.84
CA ARG A 61 6.74 -14.48 8.05
C ARG A 61 5.73 -15.60 7.82
N GLU A 62 4.77 -15.39 6.93
CA GLU A 62 3.77 -16.39 6.53
C GLU A 62 4.22 -17.29 5.37
N GLY A 63 5.48 -17.17 4.96
CA GLY A 63 6.13 -18.10 4.02
C GLY A 63 6.16 -17.66 2.56
N ALA A 64 5.84 -16.41 2.23
CA ALA A 64 5.91 -15.88 0.86
C ALA A 64 7.31 -15.35 0.50
N ASP A 65 7.72 -15.50 -0.76
CA ASP A 65 8.81 -14.74 -1.36
C ASP A 65 8.28 -13.39 -1.90
N ILE A 66 9.10 -12.33 -1.84
CA ILE A 66 8.62 -10.96 -2.05
C ILE A 66 9.39 -10.25 -3.17
N ALA A 67 8.65 -9.66 -4.12
CA ALA A 67 9.15 -8.63 -5.02
C ALA A 67 8.76 -7.24 -4.46
N ILE A 68 9.78 -6.46 -4.09
CA ILE A 68 9.68 -5.14 -3.49
C ILE A 68 9.81 -4.11 -4.61
N LEU A 69 8.70 -3.49 -5.03
CA LEU A 69 8.72 -2.39 -5.99
C LEU A 69 8.70 -1.06 -5.23
N TYR A 70 9.56 -0.12 -5.68
CA TYR A 70 9.69 1.19 -5.08
C TYR A 70 10.15 2.23 -6.11
N LEU A 71 10.03 3.52 -5.82
CA LEU A 71 10.41 4.57 -6.77
C LEU A 71 11.93 4.81 -6.76
N CYS A 72 12.48 5.35 -5.69
CA CYS A 72 13.89 5.76 -5.61
C CYS A 72 14.56 5.61 -4.21
N GLU A 73 13.84 5.25 -3.14
CA GLU A 73 14.35 5.11 -1.76
C GLU A 73 15.13 3.80 -1.59
N HIS A 74 16.35 3.76 -2.15
CA HIS A 74 17.17 2.54 -2.22
C HIS A 74 17.52 1.96 -0.84
N ASP A 75 17.82 2.81 0.14
CA ASP A 75 18.19 2.37 1.50
C ASP A 75 17.00 1.76 2.23
N ASP A 76 15.81 2.36 2.11
CA ASP A 76 14.59 1.84 2.68
C ASP A 76 14.19 0.50 2.03
N ALA A 77 14.32 0.38 0.71
CA ALA A 77 14.07 -0.86 -0.01
C ALA A 77 15.07 -1.96 0.39
N ALA A 78 16.36 -1.63 0.56
CA ALA A 78 17.38 -2.57 1.02
C ALA A 78 17.07 -3.06 2.45
N LYS A 79 16.59 -2.19 3.33
CA LYS A 79 16.12 -2.55 4.67
C LYS A 79 14.94 -3.52 4.62
N THR A 80 13.94 -3.26 3.80
CA THR A 80 12.80 -4.16 3.63
C THR A 80 13.24 -5.53 3.08
N LYS A 81 14.18 -5.54 2.13
CA LYS A 81 14.77 -6.79 1.63
C LYS A 81 15.43 -7.59 2.75
N ALA A 82 16.27 -6.96 3.57
CA ALA A 82 16.93 -7.62 4.70
C ALA A 82 15.91 -8.24 5.67
N ILE A 83 14.82 -7.51 5.99
CA ILE A 83 13.73 -8.00 6.84
C ILE A 83 13.10 -9.29 6.26
N VAL A 84 12.83 -9.33 4.95
CA VAL A 84 12.26 -10.52 4.29
C VAL A 84 13.25 -11.68 4.33
N GLU A 85 14.54 -11.40 4.12
CA GLU A 85 15.59 -12.43 4.14
C GLU A 85 15.83 -12.98 5.57
N GLU A 86 15.68 -12.16 6.62
CA GLU A 86 15.69 -12.60 8.03
C GLU A 86 14.57 -13.59 8.37
N GLU A 87 13.41 -13.49 7.70
CA GLU A 87 12.33 -14.49 7.78
C GLU A 87 12.61 -15.76 6.95
N GLY A 88 13.82 -15.90 6.37
CA GLY A 88 14.21 -17.03 5.56
C GLY A 88 13.56 -17.08 4.17
N ARG A 89 13.05 -15.96 3.68
CA ARG A 89 12.39 -15.87 2.38
C ARG A 89 13.27 -15.15 1.36
N LYS A 90 12.97 -15.36 0.07
CA LYS A 90 13.66 -14.64 -1.01
C LYS A 90 13.04 -13.27 -1.20
N ALA A 91 13.88 -12.27 -1.43
CA ALA A 91 13.44 -10.92 -1.79
C ALA A 91 14.22 -10.39 -2.99
N ILE A 92 13.51 -9.76 -3.92
CA ILE A 92 14.10 -8.94 -4.99
C ILE A 92 13.61 -7.50 -4.84
N VAL A 93 14.45 -6.55 -5.22
CA VAL A 93 14.14 -5.11 -5.22
C VAL A 93 14.12 -4.60 -6.65
N ILE A 94 13.09 -3.85 -7.02
CA ILE A 94 12.88 -3.36 -8.39
C ILE A 94 12.53 -1.87 -8.30
N ALA A 95 13.48 -0.99 -8.68
CA ALA A 95 13.30 0.45 -8.67
C ALA A 95 12.66 0.95 -9.96
N GLY A 96 11.67 1.84 -9.86
CA GLY A 96 11.09 2.53 -10.99
C GLY A 96 9.66 3.02 -10.76
N ASP A 97 9.16 3.78 -11.71
CA ASP A 97 7.86 4.45 -11.64
C ASP A 97 6.74 3.54 -12.17
N ILE A 98 5.78 3.20 -11.32
CA ILE A 98 4.58 2.43 -11.72
C ILE A 98 3.67 3.22 -12.67
N GLY A 99 3.82 4.53 -12.76
CA GLY A 99 3.18 5.35 -13.79
C GLY A 99 3.67 5.06 -15.20
N ASP A 100 4.81 4.36 -15.37
CA ASP A 100 5.30 3.86 -16.66
C ASP A 100 4.79 2.44 -16.91
N LYS A 101 3.95 2.30 -17.95
CA LYS A 101 3.37 1.01 -18.33
C LYS A 101 4.43 -0.04 -18.71
N ASP A 102 5.47 0.38 -19.41
CA ASP A 102 6.53 -0.54 -19.84
C ASP A 102 7.38 -1.00 -18.66
N PHE A 103 7.60 -0.11 -17.67
CA PHE A 103 8.22 -0.49 -16.41
C PHE A 103 7.40 -1.55 -15.69
N CYS A 104 6.08 -1.38 -15.55
CA CYS A 104 5.20 -2.36 -14.91
C CYS A 104 5.31 -3.75 -15.55
N ALA A 105 5.31 -3.80 -16.89
CA ALA A 105 5.49 -5.06 -17.63
C ALA A 105 6.86 -5.70 -17.37
N ARG A 106 7.95 -4.91 -17.34
CA ARG A 106 9.30 -5.40 -17.01
C ARG A 106 9.39 -5.91 -15.57
N ALA A 107 8.80 -5.19 -14.62
CA ALA A 107 8.81 -5.54 -13.19
C ALA A 107 8.11 -6.88 -12.92
N VAL A 108 6.95 -7.11 -13.51
CA VAL A 108 6.24 -8.39 -13.40
C VAL A 108 7.05 -9.51 -14.06
N LYS A 109 7.59 -9.28 -15.26
CA LYS A 109 8.45 -10.27 -15.95
C LYS A 109 9.68 -10.63 -15.12
N GLN A 110 10.33 -9.65 -14.50
CA GLN A 110 11.47 -9.86 -13.61
C GLN A 110 11.06 -10.67 -12.38
N THR A 111 9.93 -10.33 -11.74
CA THR A 111 9.40 -11.07 -10.59
C THR A 111 9.20 -12.54 -10.92
N VAL A 112 8.51 -12.85 -12.01
CA VAL A 112 8.26 -14.23 -12.43
C VAL A 112 9.57 -14.93 -12.83
N GLY A 113 10.49 -14.23 -13.49
CA GLY A 113 11.78 -14.77 -13.91
C GLY A 113 12.70 -15.15 -12.75
N GLU A 114 12.75 -14.33 -11.68
CA GLU A 114 13.65 -14.54 -10.55
C GLU A 114 13.02 -15.36 -9.41
N LEU A 115 11.73 -15.21 -9.16
CA LEU A 115 11.02 -15.91 -8.08
C LEU A 115 10.17 -17.11 -8.58
N GLY A 116 10.05 -17.28 -9.89
CA GLY A 116 9.49 -18.48 -10.52
C GLY A 116 7.96 -18.44 -10.73
N ARG A 117 7.23 -17.55 -10.06
CA ARG A 117 5.77 -17.40 -10.15
C ARG A 117 5.31 -16.04 -9.65
N LEU A 118 4.02 -15.75 -9.77
CA LEU A 118 3.35 -14.65 -9.11
C LEU A 118 1.96 -15.11 -8.65
N ASP A 119 1.65 -14.98 -7.37
CA ASP A 119 0.38 -15.39 -6.78
C ASP A 119 -0.42 -14.22 -6.23
N ILE A 120 0.27 -13.17 -5.77
CA ILE A 120 -0.36 -12.05 -5.06
C ILE A 120 0.20 -10.75 -5.61
N LEU A 121 -0.70 -9.85 -6.02
CA LEU A 121 -0.38 -8.46 -6.34
C LEU A 121 -0.96 -7.55 -5.26
N VAL A 122 -0.11 -6.72 -4.64
CA VAL A 122 -0.51 -5.66 -3.72
C VAL A 122 -0.22 -4.31 -4.37
N ASN A 123 -1.26 -3.62 -4.82
CA ASN A 123 -1.19 -2.25 -5.29
C ASN A 123 -1.27 -1.32 -4.08
N ASN A 124 -0.11 -1.01 -3.48
CA ASN A 124 -0.02 -0.18 -2.28
C ASN A 124 0.61 1.18 -2.55
N ALA A 125 1.53 1.30 -3.50
CA ALA A 125 2.13 2.59 -3.85
C ALA A 125 1.07 3.67 -4.07
N GLY A 126 1.35 4.86 -3.57
CA GLY A 126 0.45 6.00 -3.71
C GLY A 126 1.18 7.30 -3.48
N GLU A 127 0.62 8.35 -4.02
CA GLU A 127 1.09 9.73 -3.93
C GLU A 127 -0.08 10.61 -3.48
N GLN A 128 0.18 11.57 -2.61
CA GLN A 128 -0.78 12.57 -2.17
C GLN A 128 -0.10 13.92 -2.02
N HIS A 129 -0.87 14.98 -2.17
CA HIS A 129 -0.47 16.35 -1.94
C HIS A 129 -1.59 17.07 -1.20
N SER A 130 -1.24 17.84 -0.17
CA SER A 130 -2.21 18.64 0.57
C SER A 130 -2.31 20.02 -0.03
N ASP A 131 -3.53 20.48 -0.30
CA ASP A 131 -3.83 21.77 -0.89
C ASP A 131 -4.87 22.54 -0.07
N GLU A 132 -4.81 23.87 -0.05
CA GLU A 132 -5.81 24.68 0.66
C GLU A 132 -7.17 24.73 -0.07
N GLY A 133 -7.19 24.46 -1.37
CA GLY A 133 -8.44 24.45 -2.13
C GLY A 133 -8.28 23.99 -3.58
N ILE A 134 -9.41 23.81 -4.26
CA ILE A 134 -9.47 23.28 -5.63
C ILE A 134 -8.65 24.09 -6.65
N ARG A 135 -8.43 25.38 -6.42
CA ARG A 135 -7.67 26.25 -7.34
C ARG A 135 -6.16 26.14 -7.17
N ASP A 136 -5.71 25.54 -6.07
CA ASP A 136 -4.28 25.39 -5.77
C ASP A 136 -3.72 24.13 -6.40
N ILE A 137 -4.59 23.16 -6.73
CA ILE A 137 -4.21 21.93 -7.44
C ILE A 137 -3.77 22.29 -8.86
N THR A 138 -2.49 22.11 -9.14
CA THR A 138 -1.94 22.32 -10.48
C THR A 138 -2.33 21.18 -11.42
N ASP A 139 -2.31 21.46 -12.73
CA ASP A 139 -2.57 20.44 -13.76
C ASP A 139 -1.52 19.30 -13.71
N ASP A 140 -0.28 19.62 -13.43
CA ASP A 140 0.82 18.65 -13.32
C ASP A 140 0.65 17.77 -12.07
N GLN A 141 0.31 18.33 -10.92
CA GLN A 141 -0.01 17.58 -9.70
C GLN A 141 -1.18 16.64 -9.93
N LEU A 142 -2.30 17.14 -10.46
CA LEU A 142 -3.49 16.32 -10.75
C LEU A 142 -3.15 15.13 -11.64
N LYS A 143 -2.40 15.38 -12.73
CA LYS A 143 -1.95 14.32 -13.64
C LYS A 143 -1.05 13.32 -12.94
N ARG A 144 -0.09 13.81 -12.13
CA ARG A 144 0.85 12.96 -11.42
C ARG A 144 0.15 12.07 -10.39
N THR A 145 -0.76 12.63 -9.58
CA THR A 145 -1.55 11.87 -8.58
C THR A 145 -2.37 10.75 -9.26
N PHE A 146 -3.03 11.06 -10.39
CA PHE A 146 -3.76 10.04 -11.16
C PHE A 146 -2.84 9.03 -11.84
N GLN A 147 -1.69 9.49 -12.35
CA GLN A 147 -0.72 8.62 -13.02
C GLN A 147 -0.19 7.54 -12.06
N THR A 148 0.19 7.93 -10.85
CA THR A 148 0.67 7.01 -9.82
C THR A 148 -0.47 6.14 -9.29
N ASN A 149 -1.53 6.75 -8.77
CA ASN A 149 -2.52 6.02 -7.97
C ASN A 149 -3.48 5.20 -8.82
N VAL A 150 -3.89 5.71 -9.99
CA VAL A 150 -4.89 5.06 -10.82
C VAL A 150 -4.24 4.33 -11.99
N PHE A 151 -3.49 5.02 -12.84
CA PHE A 151 -2.91 4.38 -14.02
C PHE A 151 -1.87 3.33 -13.64
N GLY A 152 -1.02 3.62 -12.62
CA GLY A 152 -0.06 2.65 -12.10
C GLY A 152 -0.73 1.36 -11.63
N MET A 153 -1.82 1.46 -10.85
CA MET A 153 -2.62 0.28 -10.45
C MET A 153 -3.14 -0.50 -11.67
N PHE A 154 -3.67 0.19 -12.69
CA PHE A 154 -4.13 -0.47 -13.91
C PHE A 154 -3.00 -1.17 -14.64
N TYR A 155 -1.85 -0.51 -14.82
CA TYR A 155 -0.70 -1.08 -15.53
C TYR A 155 -0.11 -2.30 -14.81
N MET A 156 0.05 -2.20 -13.50
CA MET A 156 0.51 -3.34 -12.69
C MET A 156 -0.47 -4.50 -12.75
N THR A 157 -1.78 -4.24 -12.64
CA THR A 157 -2.80 -5.28 -12.71
C THR A 157 -2.85 -5.93 -14.08
N GLN A 158 -2.79 -5.15 -15.17
CA GLN A 158 -2.74 -5.68 -16.54
C GLN A 158 -1.51 -6.57 -16.77
N ALA A 159 -0.35 -6.17 -16.26
CA ALA A 159 0.87 -6.96 -16.40
C ALA A 159 0.83 -8.25 -15.56
N ALA A 160 0.25 -8.20 -14.35
CA ALA A 160 0.20 -9.31 -13.42
C ALA A 160 -0.88 -10.35 -13.75
N GLU A 161 -2.01 -9.94 -14.32
CA GLU A 161 -3.18 -10.81 -14.53
C GLU A 161 -2.85 -12.16 -15.17
N PRO A 162 -2.03 -12.25 -16.25
CA PRO A 162 -1.72 -13.54 -16.89
C PRO A 162 -0.97 -14.54 -15.99
N HIS A 163 -0.39 -14.05 -14.88
CA HIS A 163 0.40 -14.85 -13.95
C HIS A 163 -0.38 -15.20 -12.66
N LEU A 164 -1.52 -14.54 -12.43
CA LEU A 164 -2.36 -14.70 -11.23
C LEU A 164 -3.47 -15.75 -11.36
N GLU A 165 -3.67 -16.33 -12.54
CA GLU A 165 -4.74 -17.27 -12.79
C GLU A 165 -4.71 -18.49 -11.87
N ASN A 166 -5.91 -19.09 -11.60
CA ASN A 166 -6.07 -20.28 -10.77
C ASN A 166 -5.70 -20.10 -9.27
N GLY A 167 -6.22 -19.06 -8.64
CA GLY A 167 -6.13 -18.85 -7.19
C GLY A 167 -5.27 -17.65 -6.79
N GLY A 168 -4.99 -16.74 -7.74
CA GLY A 168 -4.31 -15.49 -7.45
C GLY A 168 -5.15 -14.50 -6.64
N ALA A 169 -4.49 -13.54 -6.01
CA ALA A 169 -5.14 -12.45 -5.29
C ALA A 169 -4.58 -11.08 -5.70
N VAL A 170 -5.49 -10.12 -5.87
CA VAL A 170 -5.14 -8.69 -6.04
C VAL A 170 -5.72 -7.92 -4.86
N ILE A 171 -4.88 -7.16 -4.17
CA ILE A 171 -5.29 -6.34 -3.03
C ILE A 171 -4.90 -4.89 -3.30
N ASN A 172 -5.89 -4.00 -3.34
CA ASN A 172 -5.70 -2.58 -3.62
C ASN A 172 -5.73 -1.77 -2.31
N CYS A 173 -4.68 -1.00 -2.04
CA CYS A 173 -4.63 -0.05 -0.93
C CYS A 173 -5.40 1.22 -1.30
N THR A 174 -6.66 1.30 -0.88
CA THR A 174 -7.52 2.46 -1.06
C THR A 174 -7.32 3.46 0.09
N SER A 175 -8.34 4.14 0.58
CA SER A 175 -8.26 5.05 1.74
C SER A 175 -9.65 5.29 2.31
N VAL A 176 -9.72 5.60 3.59
CA VAL A 176 -10.96 6.11 4.24
C VAL A 176 -11.46 7.39 3.57
N THR A 177 -10.57 8.18 2.95
CA THR A 177 -10.93 9.44 2.28
C THR A 177 -11.88 9.23 1.09
N MET A 178 -11.93 8.04 0.50
CA MET A 178 -12.89 7.73 -0.55
C MET A 178 -14.36 7.70 -0.07
N TYR A 179 -14.56 7.54 1.23
CA TYR A 179 -15.90 7.52 1.84
C TYR A 179 -16.25 8.88 2.45
N LYS A 180 -15.39 9.41 3.33
CA LYS A 180 -15.66 10.64 4.04
C LYS A 180 -15.23 11.92 3.30
N GLY A 181 -14.38 11.77 2.28
CA GLY A 181 -13.65 12.88 1.68
C GLY A 181 -12.54 13.40 2.59
N SER A 182 -11.75 14.33 2.05
CA SER A 182 -10.81 15.18 2.81
C SER A 182 -10.74 16.52 2.12
N PRO A 183 -10.97 17.65 2.82
CA PRO A 183 -10.97 18.97 2.19
C PRO A 183 -9.59 19.37 1.64
N GLU A 184 -8.51 18.80 2.16
CA GLU A 184 -7.14 19.12 1.77
C GLU A 184 -6.55 18.10 0.77
N LEU A 185 -7.24 16.97 0.50
CA LEU A 185 -6.76 15.87 -0.36
C LEU A 185 -7.78 15.57 -1.47
N LEU A 186 -8.13 16.59 -2.27
CA LEU A 186 -9.24 16.48 -3.24
C LEU A 186 -8.91 15.50 -4.38
N ASP A 187 -7.76 15.66 -5.02
CA ASP A 187 -7.28 14.80 -6.10
C ASP A 187 -6.97 13.39 -5.60
N TYR A 188 -6.28 13.26 -4.46
CA TYR A 188 -6.02 11.98 -3.82
C TYR A 188 -7.31 11.21 -3.51
N SER A 189 -8.29 11.86 -2.86
CA SER A 189 -9.58 11.24 -2.53
C SER A 189 -10.32 10.76 -3.78
N ALA A 190 -10.26 11.54 -4.88
CA ALA A 190 -10.81 11.15 -6.16
C ALA A 190 -10.13 9.89 -6.71
N THR A 191 -8.79 9.81 -6.64
CA THR A 191 -8.07 8.60 -7.06
C THR A 191 -8.44 7.38 -6.24
N LYS A 192 -8.58 7.51 -4.92
CA LYS A 192 -8.96 6.40 -4.04
C LYS A 192 -10.41 5.94 -4.26
N GLY A 193 -11.30 6.86 -4.64
CA GLY A 193 -12.64 6.54 -5.14
C GLY A 193 -12.59 5.71 -6.44
N ALA A 194 -11.76 6.13 -7.39
CA ALA A 194 -11.55 5.40 -8.65
C ALA A 194 -11.00 3.97 -8.42
N MET A 195 -9.99 3.82 -7.54
CA MET A 195 -9.43 2.52 -7.16
C MET A 195 -10.49 1.59 -6.53
N THR A 196 -11.39 2.14 -5.74
CA THR A 196 -12.48 1.36 -5.11
C THR A 196 -13.50 0.88 -6.14
N ALA A 197 -13.91 1.76 -7.07
CA ALA A 197 -14.79 1.38 -8.16
C ALA A 197 -14.13 0.30 -9.06
N PHE A 198 -12.85 0.46 -9.37
CA PHE A 198 -12.06 -0.54 -10.10
C PHE A 198 -12.05 -1.89 -9.36
N THR A 199 -11.75 -1.89 -8.05
CA THR A 199 -11.72 -3.12 -7.23
C THR A 199 -13.01 -3.91 -7.34
N ARG A 200 -14.16 -3.23 -7.21
CA ARG A 200 -15.49 -3.87 -7.32
C ARG A 200 -15.80 -4.39 -8.72
N SER A 201 -15.40 -3.63 -9.75
CA SER A 201 -15.67 -4.00 -11.15
C SER A 201 -14.76 -5.14 -11.60
N TYR A 202 -13.46 -5.02 -11.30
CA TYR A 202 -12.47 -6.01 -11.69
C TYR A 202 -12.66 -7.33 -10.92
N ALA A 203 -13.09 -7.30 -9.67
CA ALA A 203 -13.43 -8.51 -8.91
C ALA A 203 -14.45 -9.40 -9.63
N LYS A 204 -15.48 -8.79 -10.22
CA LYS A 204 -16.52 -9.52 -10.98
C LYS A 204 -16.01 -10.03 -12.33
N ASN A 205 -15.07 -9.33 -12.94
CA ASN A 205 -14.47 -9.73 -14.20
C ASN A 205 -13.43 -10.85 -14.02
N ALA A 206 -12.59 -10.75 -13.00
CA ALA A 206 -11.44 -11.62 -12.77
C ALA A 206 -11.79 -12.97 -12.12
N ILE A 207 -12.97 -13.09 -11.48
CA ILE A 207 -13.34 -14.31 -10.75
C ILE A 207 -13.47 -15.53 -11.66
N GLU A 208 -13.86 -15.35 -12.92
CA GLU A 208 -13.92 -16.45 -13.91
C GLU A 208 -12.53 -17.03 -14.22
N LYS A 209 -11.46 -16.26 -13.98
CA LYS A 209 -10.07 -16.69 -14.07
C LYS A 209 -9.51 -17.25 -12.75
N GLY A 210 -10.36 -17.33 -11.72
CA GLY A 210 -9.96 -17.76 -10.38
C GLY A 210 -9.18 -16.72 -9.59
N ILE A 211 -9.24 -15.43 -9.95
CA ILE A 211 -8.54 -14.34 -9.29
C ILE A 211 -9.51 -13.63 -8.33
N ARG A 212 -9.16 -13.54 -7.05
CA ARG A 212 -9.87 -12.74 -6.06
C ARG A 212 -9.32 -11.32 -6.02
N VAL A 213 -10.20 -10.34 -6.06
CA VAL A 213 -9.81 -8.92 -6.01
C VAL A 213 -10.56 -8.24 -4.87
N ASN A 214 -9.82 -7.65 -3.94
CA ASN A 214 -10.36 -6.96 -2.78
C ASN A 214 -9.51 -5.71 -2.47
N GLY A 215 -9.88 -4.95 -1.45
CA GLY A 215 -9.14 -3.77 -1.04
C GLY A 215 -9.05 -3.61 0.46
N VAL A 216 -8.14 -2.74 0.86
CA VAL A 216 -8.00 -2.25 2.22
C VAL A 216 -8.09 -0.72 2.17
N ALA A 217 -8.89 -0.12 3.04
CA ALA A 217 -9.05 1.32 3.19
C ALA A 217 -8.54 1.75 4.58
N PRO A 218 -7.23 2.04 4.69
CA PRO A 218 -6.68 2.53 5.94
C PRO A 218 -7.25 3.90 6.34
N GLY A 219 -7.31 4.16 7.64
CA GLY A 219 -7.43 5.50 8.20
C GLY A 219 -6.09 6.24 8.22
N PRO A 220 -5.90 7.20 9.14
CA PRO A 220 -4.64 7.87 9.33
C PRO A 220 -3.60 6.89 9.92
N ILE A 221 -2.61 6.52 9.12
CA ILE A 221 -1.54 5.58 9.50
C ILE A 221 -0.20 6.33 9.49
N TRP A 222 0.58 6.17 10.54
CA TRP A 222 1.87 6.81 10.67
C TRP A 222 2.88 6.19 9.69
N THR A 223 3.10 6.88 8.57
CA THR A 223 3.96 6.47 7.44
C THR A 223 4.58 7.70 6.80
N PRO A 224 5.66 7.58 6.01
CA PRO A 224 6.25 8.71 5.31
C PRO A 224 5.26 9.49 4.43
N LEU A 225 4.26 8.82 3.86
CA LEU A 225 3.30 9.45 2.95
C LEU A 225 2.61 10.68 3.57
N ASN A 226 2.33 10.68 4.87
CA ASN A 226 1.55 11.75 5.49
C ASN A 226 2.39 13.03 5.70
N PRO A 227 3.50 13.05 6.46
CA PRO A 227 4.26 14.28 6.66
C PRO A 227 4.90 14.78 5.36
N PHE A 228 5.40 13.88 4.49
CA PHE A 228 5.99 14.28 3.22
C PHE A 228 4.97 14.58 2.12
N GLY A 229 3.71 14.16 2.28
CA GLY A 229 2.59 14.43 1.37
C GLY A 229 1.90 15.78 1.57
N GLY A 230 2.60 16.78 2.11
CA GLY A 230 2.12 18.16 2.26
C GLY A 230 1.40 18.48 3.56
N GLN A 231 1.42 17.58 4.56
CA GLN A 231 0.89 17.90 5.88
C GLN A 231 1.73 19.01 6.53
N LYS A 232 1.08 20.05 7.08
CA LYS A 232 1.78 21.15 7.73
C LYS A 232 2.51 20.64 8.98
N PRO A 233 3.76 21.07 9.25
CA PRO A 233 4.53 20.59 10.40
C PRO A 233 3.80 20.78 11.74
N GLU A 234 3.07 21.90 11.89
CA GLU A 234 2.27 22.19 13.08
C GLU A 234 1.12 21.22 13.33
N ASP A 235 0.61 20.54 12.28
CA ASP A 235 -0.50 19.60 12.35
C ASP A 235 -0.05 18.15 12.58
N VAL A 236 1.25 17.85 12.35
CA VAL A 236 1.81 16.51 12.54
C VAL A 236 1.62 15.97 13.97
N PRO A 237 1.79 16.76 15.05
CA PRO A 237 1.56 16.30 16.42
C PRO A 237 0.11 15.89 16.70
N ASP A 238 -0.85 16.39 15.92
CA ASP A 238 -2.29 16.08 16.07
C ASP A 238 -2.77 15.02 15.07
N PHE A 239 -1.89 14.51 14.23
CA PHE A 239 -2.22 13.50 13.22
C PHE A 239 -2.91 12.28 13.85
N GLY A 240 -4.12 11.96 13.37
CA GLY A 240 -4.93 10.83 13.79
C GLY A 240 -5.60 10.95 15.17
N LYS A 241 -5.42 12.05 15.90
CA LYS A 241 -6.08 12.27 17.21
C LYS A 241 -7.59 12.49 17.10
N ASP A 242 -8.07 12.86 15.92
CA ASP A 242 -9.48 13.02 15.60
C ASP A 242 -10.23 11.71 15.39
N THR A 243 -9.51 10.59 15.28
CA THR A 243 -10.14 9.27 15.22
C THR A 243 -10.77 8.89 16.56
N PRO A 244 -11.85 8.07 16.60
CA PRO A 244 -12.39 7.53 17.86
C PRO A 244 -11.38 6.83 18.76
N MET A 245 -10.31 6.22 18.18
CA MET A 245 -9.21 5.63 18.95
C MET A 245 -8.22 6.67 19.49
N GLY A 246 -8.32 7.95 19.08
CA GLY A 246 -7.54 9.09 19.59
C GLY A 246 -6.04 9.05 19.21
N ARG A 247 -5.66 8.29 18.19
CA ARG A 247 -4.28 8.15 17.72
C ARG A 247 -4.21 7.71 16.26
N PRO A 248 -3.09 7.92 15.58
CA PRO A 248 -2.85 7.24 14.31
C PRO A 248 -2.71 5.72 14.49
N GLY A 249 -3.04 4.98 13.46
CA GLY A 249 -2.66 3.56 13.36
C GLY A 249 -1.20 3.39 12.99
N GLN A 250 -0.68 2.17 13.21
CA GLN A 250 0.66 1.78 12.80
C GLN A 250 0.60 0.84 11.57
N PRO A 251 1.63 0.80 10.73
CA PRO A 251 1.69 -0.10 9.58
C PRO A 251 1.36 -1.56 9.90
N ASN A 252 1.86 -2.09 11.04
CA ASN A 252 1.58 -3.46 11.46
C ASN A 252 0.14 -3.70 11.97
N GLU A 253 -0.64 -2.65 12.19
CA GLU A 253 -2.07 -2.76 12.49
C GLU A 253 -2.92 -2.87 11.21
N VAL A 254 -2.36 -2.50 10.07
CA VAL A 254 -2.99 -2.56 8.75
C VAL A 254 -2.63 -3.83 7.98
N ALA A 255 -1.37 -4.27 8.07
CA ALA A 255 -0.84 -5.43 7.35
C ALA A 255 -1.67 -6.73 7.52
N PRO A 256 -2.27 -7.04 8.70
CA PRO A 256 -3.12 -8.22 8.86
C PRO A 256 -4.35 -8.25 7.94
N ALA A 257 -4.91 -7.10 7.56
CA ALA A 257 -6.02 -7.05 6.61
C ALA A 257 -5.58 -7.49 5.20
N PHE A 258 -4.37 -7.11 4.78
CA PHE A 258 -3.79 -7.58 3.52
C PHE A 258 -3.53 -9.08 3.56
N LEU A 259 -2.97 -9.60 4.64
CA LEU A 259 -2.72 -11.04 4.80
C LEU A 259 -4.01 -11.84 4.72
N PHE A 260 -5.05 -11.43 5.45
CA PHE A 260 -6.36 -12.07 5.41
C PHE A 260 -6.91 -12.13 3.97
N LEU A 261 -6.79 -11.04 3.21
CA LEU A 261 -7.26 -10.99 1.83
C LEU A 261 -6.37 -11.77 0.85
N ALA A 262 -5.10 -11.99 1.19
CA ALA A 262 -4.16 -12.73 0.36
C ALA A 262 -4.31 -14.25 0.47
N CYS A 263 -4.74 -14.78 1.62
CA CYS A 263 -4.78 -16.20 1.91
C CYS A 263 -6.18 -16.81 1.78
N GLU A 264 -6.28 -18.12 2.03
CA GLU A 264 -7.53 -18.90 1.94
C GLU A 264 -8.59 -18.49 2.98
N ASP A 265 -8.21 -17.79 4.06
CA ASP A 265 -9.16 -17.30 5.07
C ASP A 265 -10.23 -16.38 4.44
N SER A 266 -9.94 -15.76 3.29
CA SER A 266 -10.87 -14.91 2.53
C SER A 266 -11.36 -15.55 1.21
N SER A 267 -11.35 -16.86 1.10
CA SER A 267 -11.71 -17.59 -0.13
C SER A 267 -13.12 -17.27 -0.67
N TYR A 268 -14.02 -16.81 0.19
CA TYR A 268 -15.40 -16.41 -0.20
C TYR A 268 -15.58 -14.89 -0.28
N MET A 269 -14.48 -14.12 -0.47
CA MET A 269 -14.50 -12.65 -0.54
C MET A 269 -13.98 -12.14 -1.86
N ILE A 270 -14.82 -11.38 -2.58
CA ILE A 270 -14.45 -10.59 -3.76
C ILE A 270 -15.13 -9.22 -3.72
N GLY A 271 -14.44 -8.19 -4.20
CA GLY A 271 -14.96 -6.82 -4.31
C GLY A 271 -15.20 -6.14 -2.96
N GLN A 272 -14.69 -6.71 -1.87
CA GLN A 272 -14.84 -6.18 -0.52
C GLN A 272 -13.68 -5.24 -0.16
N ILE A 273 -13.97 -4.29 0.73
CA ILE A 273 -12.98 -3.35 1.26
C ILE A 273 -12.96 -3.50 2.79
N LEU A 274 -11.80 -3.80 3.36
CA LEU A 274 -11.60 -3.83 4.82
C LEU A 274 -11.14 -2.45 5.32
N HIS A 275 -11.58 -2.05 6.50
CA HIS A 275 -11.40 -0.68 7.03
C HIS A 275 -10.62 -0.64 8.35
N PRO A 276 -9.29 -0.89 8.39
CA PRO A 276 -8.48 -0.63 9.57
C PRO A 276 -8.23 0.89 9.72
N ASN A 277 -9.15 1.61 10.38
CA ASN A 277 -9.20 3.07 10.36
C ASN A 277 -9.42 3.74 11.73
N GLY A 278 -9.26 3.02 12.84
CA GLY A 278 -9.44 3.60 14.17
C GLY A 278 -10.86 4.09 14.50
N GLY A 279 -11.86 3.67 13.69
CA GLY A 279 -13.25 4.11 13.82
C GLY A 279 -13.60 5.39 13.08
N ASP A 280 -12.65 5.94 12.32
CA ASP A 280 -12.81 7.20 11.55
C ASP A 280 -13.97 7.15 10.53
N PHE A 281 -14.26 5.96 10.02
CA PHE A 281 -15.42 5.71 9.17
C PHE A 281 -15.97 4.29 9.42
N THR A 282 -17.29 4.21 9.55
CA THR A 282 -17.99 2.91 9.64
C THR A 282 -18.95 2.79 8.46
N SER A 283 -18.81 1.73 7.67
CA SER A 283 -19.78 1.37 6.62
C SER A 283 -20.63 0.19 7.06
N SER A 284 -21.88 0.22 6.72
CA SER A 284 -22.81 -0.92 6.85
C SER A 284 -22.89 -1.68 5.53
#